data_3560678e2d9f3e3f0cedabb5b6042e68
#
_entry.id   3560678e2d9f3e3f0cedabb5b6042e68
#
_cell.length_a   1.000
_cell.length_b   1.000
_cell.length_c   1.000
_cell.angle_alpha   90.00
_cell.angle_beta   90.00
_cell.angle_gamma   90.00
#
_symmetry.space_group_name_H-M   'P 1'
#
loop_
_entity.id
_entity.type
_entity.pdbx_description
1 polymer ?
#
loop_
_entity_poly.entity_id
_entity_poly.type
_entity_poly.pdbx_seq_one_letter_code
_entity_poly.pdbx_strand_id
1 'polypeptide(L)'
;ASTSEVYGDPLVHPQPETYWGNVNPIGPRGCYDEAKRFAEAMTMAYHREHKVETRIVRIFNTYGPRMRINDGRVVPAFVSQALTNKPITIFGKGTQTRSFCYVSDLVDGLVRLGKSDERFPVNLGNPVELKISEFAERIQRLMGTNSPISYKPLPSDDPKQRQPDISKAARVQIGRAHV
;
A
#
# COMPACT_ATOMS: atom_id res chain seq x y z
N ALA A 1 -10.37 -5.88 6.84
CA ALA A 1 -9.27 -5.35 6.02
C ALA A 1 -8.78 -4.02 6.59
N SER A 2 -7.48 -3.94 6.90
CA SER A 2 -6.75 -2.73 7.24
C SER A 2 -5.84 -2.30 6.08
N THR A 3 -4.92 -1.39 6.31
CA THR A 3 -4.13 -0.74 5.27
C THR A 3 -2.75 -0.34 5.81
N SER A 4 -1.79 -0.16 4.92
CA SER A 4 -0.49 0.45 5.26
C SER A 4 -0.62 1.91 5.74
N GLU A 5 -1.76 2.57 5.51
CA GLU A 5 -2.00 3.94 5.98
C GLU A 5 -2.02 4.07 7.51
N VAL A 6 -2.26 2.96 8.26
CA VAL A 6 -2.16 2.94 9.73
C VAL A 6 -0.76 3.29 10.23
N TYR A 7 0.25 3.21 9.38
CA TYR A 7 1.62 3.60 9.69
C TYR A 7 1.91 5.10 9.51
N GLY A 8 1.03 5.85 8.81
CA GLY A 8 1.20 7.27 8.54
C GLY A 8 2.43 7.59 7.68
N ASP A 9 3.15 8.67 8.03
CA ASP A 9 4.51 8.96 7.50
C ASP A 9 5.54 8.25 8.41
N PRO A 10 5.98 7.03 8.05
CA PRO A 10 6.65 6.14 9.00
C PRO A 10 8.07 6.58 9.32
N LEU A 11 8.42 6.51 10.60
CA LEU A 11 9.78 6.73 11.13
C LEU A 11 10.63 5.44 11.13
N VAL A 12 9.98 4.29 10.87
CA VAL A 12 10.64 2.97 10.79
C VAL A 12 10.49 2.42 9.38
N HIS A 13 11.57 1.91 8.82
CA HIS A 13 11.62 1.43 7.44
C HIS A 13 12.49 0.18 7.30
N PRO A 14 12.03 -0.93 6.69
CA PRO A 14 10.63 -1.20 6.31
C PRO A 14 9.71 -1.26 7.54
N GLN A 15 8.37 -1.17 7.32
CA GLN A 15 7.39 -1.12 8.40
C GLN A 15 7.03 -2.53 8.89
N PRO A 16 7.44 -2.94 10.12
CA PRO A 16 6.98 -4.18 10.74
C PRO A 16 5.62 -3.99 11.42
N GLU A 17 4.89 -5.07 11.66
CA GLU A 17 3.57 -5.02 12.30
C GLU A 17 3.62 -4.51 13.75
N THR A 18 4.76 -4.60 14.41
CA THR A 18 5.00 -4.07 15.76
C THR A 18 5.14 -2.55 15.81
N TYR A 19 5.31 -1.89 14.68
CA TYR A 19 5.37 -0.44 14.61
C TYR A 19 3.95 0.15 14.66
N TRP A 20 3.70 1.04 15.63
CA TRP A 20 2.36 1.61 15.86
C TRP A 20 2.01 2.78 14.94
N GLY A 21 2.98 3.26 14.17
CA GLY A 21 2.75 4.30 13.18
C GLY A 21 3.05 5.72 13.69
N ASN A 22 3.03 6.64 12.74
CA ASN A 22 3.19 8.09 12.93
C ASN A 22 2.13 8.79 12.07
N VAL A 23 0.89 8.81 12.57
CA VAL A 23 -0.29 9.37 11.88
C VAL A 23 -0.56 10.77 12.40
N ASN A 24 -0.86 11.70 11.48
CA ASN A 24 -1.40 13.01 11.82
C ASN A 24 -2.93 12.92 11.92
N PRO A 25 -3.52 12.83 13.14
CA PRO A 25 -4.95 12.58 13.32
C PRO A 25 -5.85 13.74 12.87
N ILE A 26 -5.31 14.96 12.79
CA ILE A 26 -6.04 16.15 12.35
C ILE A 26 -5.67 16.58 10.93
N GLY A 27 -4.78 15.84 10.27
CA GLY A 27 -4.39 16.11 8.89
C GLY A 27 -5.46 15.68 7.88
N PRO A 28 -5.33 16.09 6.61
CA PRO A 28 -6.34 15.82 5.58
C PRO A 28 -6.57 14.32 5.32
N ARG A 29 -5.63 13.46 5.69
CA ARG A 29 -5.73 11.98 5.59
C ARG A 29 -6.25 11.33 6.87
N GLY A 30 -6.26 12.07 7.99
CA GLY A 30 -6.54 11.54 9.33
C GLY A 30 -7.86 10.78 9.44
N CYS A 31 -8.91 11.23 8.75
CA CYS A 31 -10.21 10.55 8.76
C CYS A 31 -10.10 9.08 8.31
N TYR A 32 -9.41 8.80 7.20
CA TYR A 32 -9.23 7.44 6.70
C TYR A 32 -8.26 6.63 7.58
N ASP A 33 -7.12 7.23 7.92
CA ASP A 33 -6.05 6.56 8.64
C ASP A 33 -6.52 6.15 10.04
N GLU A 34 -7.16 7.05 10.78
CA GLU A 34 -7.69 6.78 12.12
C GLU A 34 -8.92 5.86 12.09
N ALA A 35 -9.78 5.95 11.07
CA ALA A 35 -10.89 4.99 10.92
C ALA A 35 -10.36 3.55 10.79
N LYS A 36 -9.27 3.35 10.06
CA LYS A 36 -8.65 2.02 9.93
C LYS A 36 -7.94 1.56 11.20
N ARG A 37 -7.27 2.46 11.92
CA ARG A 37 -6.67 2.18 13.24
C ARG A 37 -7.76 1.80 14.25
N PHE A 38 -8.85 2.54 14.28
CA PHE A 38 -10.02 2.23 15.12
C PHE A 38 -10.62 0.86 14.77
N ALA A 39 -10.75 0.53 13.48
CA ALA A 39 -11.26 -0.77 13.04
C ALA A 39 -10.36 -1.93 13.51
N GLU A 40 -9.03 -1.79 13.52
CA GLU A 40 -8.12 -2.79 14.10
C GLU A 40 -8.36 -2.94 15.60
N ALA A 41 -8.46 -1.82 16.34
CA ALA A 41 -8.70 -1.83 17.78
C ALA A 41 -10.02 -2.51 18.13
N MET A 42 -11.12 -2.18 17.42
CA MET A 42 -12.42 -2.81 17.59
C MET A 42 -12.38 -4.30 17.26
N THR A 43 -11.73 -4.70 16.18
CA THR A 43 -11.59 -6.11 15.80
C THR A 43 -10.90 -6.91 16.92
N MET A 44 -9.83 -6.37 17.49
CA MET A 44 -9.11 -7.00 18.60
C MET A 44 -9.93 -7.00 19.91
N ALA A 45 -10.74 -5.96 20.17
CA ALA A 45 -11.65 -5.93 21.31
C ALA A 45 -12.69 -7.04 21.22
N TYR A 46 -13.35 -7.19 20.07
CA TYR A 46 -14.31 -8.27 19.84
C TYR A 46 -13.68 -9.67 19.95
N HIS A 47 -12.46 -9.83 19.44
CA HIS A 47 -11.74 -11.07 19.64
C HIS A 47 -11.49 -11.39 21.13
N ARG A 48 -11.05 -10.39 21.91
CA ARG A 48 -10.75 -10.60 23.33
C ARG A 48 -12.01 -10.88 24.18
N GLU A 49 -13.07 -10.08 23.96
CA GLU A 49 -14.29 -10.15 24.77
C GLU A 49 -15.22 -11.30 24.34
N HIS A 50 -15.42 -11.45 23.05
CA HIS A 50 -16.43 -12.37 22.52
C HIS A 50 -15.83 -13.61 21.84
N LYS A 51 -14.49 -13.77 21.87
CA LYS A 51 -13.77 -14.88 21.23
C LYS A 51 -14.06 -15.05 19.74
N VAL A 52 -14.45 -13.96 19.07
CA VAL A 52 -14.70 -13.99 17.63
C VAL A 52 -13.39 -14.31 16.91
N GLU A 53 -13.45 -15.25 15.99
CA GLU A 53 -12.32 -15.66 15.15
C GLU A 53 -12.04 -14.60 14.09
N THR A 54 -11.08 -13.73 14.37
CA THR A 54 -10.74 -12.60 13.51
C THR A 54 -9.37 -12.75 12.88
N ARG A 55 -9.17 -12.09 11.73
CA ARG A 55 -7.88 -11.95 11.05
C ARG A 55 -7.75 -10.51 10.60
N ILE A 56 -6.59 -9.90 10.81
CA ILE A 56 -6.33 -8.52 10.42
C ILE A 56 -5.22 -8.51 9.37
N VAL A 57 -5.51 -7.92 8.22
CA VAL A 57 -4.53 -7.70 7.16
C VAL A 57 -4.25 -6.21 7.00
N ARG A 58 -2.99 -5.81 6.95
CA ARG A 58 -2.54 -4.47 6.54
C ARG A 58 -2.09 -4.53 5.08
N ILE A 59 -2.96 -4.06 4.20
CA ILE A 59 -2.75 -4.12 2.75
C ILE A 59 -1.87 -2.96 2.32
N PHE A 60 -0.78 -3.26 1.65
CA PHE A 60 0.08 -2.28 0.98
C PHE A 60 -0.40 -2.02 -0.44
N ASN A 61 0.22 -1.03 -1.14
CA ASN A 61 -0.25 -0.59 -2.45
C ASN A 61 -0.40 -1.77 -3.41
N THR A 62 -1.64 -2.00 -3.81
CA THR A 62 -2.01 -3.10 -4.70
C THR A 62 -2.50 -2.56 -6.02
N TYR A 63 -2.14 -3.22 -7.10
CA TYR A 63 -2.56 -2.89 -8.46
C TYR A 63 -3.02 -4.15 -9.21
N GLY A 64 -3.80 -3.94 -10.26
CA GLY A 64 -4.25 -5.02 -11.13
C GLY A 64 -5.39 -4.59 -12.05
N PRO A 65 -5.94 -5.52 -12.84
CA PRO A 65 -7.07 -5.24 -13.71
C PRO A 65 -8.29 -4.77 -12.92
N ARG A 66 -9.17 -4.02 -13.59
CA ARG A 66 -10.40 -3.44 -13.03
C ARG A 66 -10.18 -2.31 -12.01
N MET A 67 -8.97 -1.77 -11.86
CA MET A 67 -8.79 -0.52 -11.14
C MET A 67 -9.54 0.61 -11.86
N ARG A 68 -10.19 1.48 -11.11
CA ARG A 68 -10.84 2.67 -11.69
C ARG A 68 -9.76 3.63 -12.17
N ILE A 69 -9.91 4.13 -13.39
CA ILE A 69 -8.93 5.04 -14.03
C ILE A 69 -8.78 6.35 -13.22
N ASN A 70 -9.88 6.83 -12.65
CA ASN A 70 -9.96 8.11 -11.95
C ASN A 70 -9.99 7.95 -10.42
N ASP A 71 -9.35 6.94 -9.85
CA ASP A 71 -9.34 6.75 -8.39
C ASP A 71 -8.22 7.52 -7.65
N GLY A 72 -7.40 8.26 -8.40
CA GLY A 72 -6.32 9.08 -7.86
C GLY A 72 -5.02 8.34 -7.55
N ARG A 73 -4.98 7.00 -7.67
CA ARG A 73 -3.78 6.22 -7.41
C ARG A 73 -2.78 6.29 -8.56
N VAL A 74 -1.50 6.17 -8.24
CA VAL A 74 -0.40 6.39 -9.19
C VAL A 74 -0.40 5.42 -10.37
N VAL A 75 -0.69 4.12 -10.15
CA VAL A 75 -0.64 3.11 -11.25
C VAL A 75 -1.68 3.41 -12.33
N PRO A 76 -3.00 3.51 -12.02
CA PRO A 76 -3.99 3.83 -13.07
C PRO A 76 -3.78 5.21 -13.66
N ALA A 77 -3.31 6.20 -12.89
CA ALA A 77 -3.01 7.53 -13.42
C ALA A 77 -1.91 7.49 -14.46
N PHE A 78 -0.76 6.87 -14.16
CA PHE A 78 0.36 6.79 -15.10
C PHE A 78 0.01 5.98 -16.35
N VAL A 79 -0.66 4.84 -16.19
CA VAL A 79 -1.10 4.00 -17.32
C VAL A 79 -2.08 4.77 -18.21
N SER A 80 -3.08 5.44 -17.64
CA SER A 80 -4.05 6.23 -18.40
C SER A 80 -3.39 7.40 -19.15
N GLN A 81 -2.47 8.12 -18.48
CA GLN A 81 -1.74 9.22 -19.09
C GLN A 81 -0.85 8.73 -20.25
N ALA A 82 -0.14 7.63 -20.06
CA ALA A 82 0.67 7.01 -21.09
C ALA A 82 -0.15 6.55 -22.30
N LEU A 83 -1.28 5.87 -22.06
CA LEU A 83 -2.19 5.41 -23.13
C LEU A 83 -2.81 6.55 -23.96
N THR A 84 -3.00 7.71 -23.34
CA THR A 84 -3.61 8.87 -24.00
C THR A 84 -2.58 9.91 -24.48
N ASN A 85 -1.30 9.58 -24.45
CA ASN A 85 -0.16 10.46 -24.77
C ASN A 85 -0.19 11.80 -23.99
N LYS A 86 -0.77 11.80 -22.79
CA LYS A 86 -0.76 12.95 -21.87
C LYS A 86 0.50 12.93 -21.02
N PRO A 87 0.95 14.09 -20.47
CA PRO A 87 2.06 14.12 -19.57
C PRO A 87 1.84 13.22 -18.35
N ILE A 88 2.83 12.37 -18.04
CA ILE A 88 2.83 11.55 -16.82
C ILE A 88 3.15 12.47 -15.64
N THR A 89 2.21 12.62 -14.72
CA THR A 89 2.27 13.59 -13.63
C THR A 89 2.88 13.00 -12.38
N ILE A 90 4.06 13.47 -12.00
CA ILE A 90 4.73 13.12 -10.74
C ILE A 90 4.50 14.26 -9.74
N PHE A 91 4.06 13.90 -8.53
CA PHE A 91 3.97 14.84 -7.42
C PHE A 91 5.31 14.89 -6.66
N GLY A 92 5.74 16.10 -6.26
CA GLY A 92 7.06 16.32 -5.68
C GLY A 92 8.20 16.08 -6.69
N LYS A 93 9.35 15.64 -6.20
CA LYS A 93 10.56 15.35 -7.01
C LYS A 93 10.60 13.91 -7.58
N GLY A 94 9.61 13.08 -7.27
CA GLY A 94 9.58 11.67 -7.66
C GLY A 94 10.56 10.76 -6.88
N THR A 95 11.19 11.28 -5.84
CA THR A 95 12.14 10.55 -4.97
C THR A 95 11.45 9.72 -3.91
N GLN A 96 10.16 9.98 -3.65
CA GLN A 96 9.35 9.17 -2.76
C GLN A 96 9.24 7.75 -3.31
N THR A 97 9.22 6.79 -2.40
CA THR A 97 9.25 5.37 -2.76
C THR A 97 7.94 4.66 -2.42
N ARG A 98 7.57 3.68 -3.21
CA ARG A 98 6.42 2.79 -2.99
C ARG A 98 6.77 1.38 -3.41
N SER A 99 6.12 0.42 -2.76
CA SER A 99 6.11 -0.98 -3.19
C SER A 99 4.76 -1.31 -3.80
N PHE A 100 4.76 -2.03 -4.90
CA PHE A 100 3.52 -2.38 -5.61
C PHE A 100 3.32 -3.88 -5.65
N CYS A 101 2.21 -4.35 -5.10
CA CYS A 101 1.80 -5.75 -5.08
C CYS A 101 0.78 -6.02 -6.18
N TYR A 102 0.95 -7.08 -6.93
CA TYR A 102 -0.07 -7.47 -7.90
C TYR A 102 -1.27 -8.12 -7.20
N VAL A 103 -2.46 -7.89 -7.72
CA VAL A 103 -3.71 -8.28 -7.04
C VAL A 103 -3.85 -9.78 -6.80
N SER A 104 -3.32 -10.65 -7.69
CA SER A 104 -3.39 -12.10 -7.49
C SER A 104 -2.60 -12.54 -6.25
N ASP A 105 -1.42 -11.94 -6.03
CA ASP A 105 -0.55 -12.27 -4.92
C ASP A 105 -1.18 -11.80 -3.59
N LEU A 106 -1.82 -10.61 -3.62
CA LEU A 106 -2.59 -10.15 -2.48
C LEU A 106 -3.74 -11.10 -2.16
N VAL A 107 -4.51 -11.54 -3.17
CA VAL A 107 -5.66 -12.44 -2.98
C VAL A 107 -5.22 -13.79 -2.42
N ASP A 108 -4.13 -14.38 -2.92
CA ASP A 108 -3.57 -15.61 -2.36
C ASP A 108 -3.19 -15.43 -0.87
N GLY A 109 -2.51 -14.33 -0.54
CA GLY A 109 -2.19 -13.98 0.84
C GLY A 109 -3.42 -13.81 1.72
N LEU A 110 -4.48 -13.17 1.24
CA LEU A 110 -5.76 -13.01 1.96
C LEU A 110 -6.43 -14.36 2.25
N VAL A 111 -6.48 -15.26 1.26
CA VAL A 111 -7.06 -16.61 1.40
C VAL A 111 -6.27 -17.42 2.44
N ARG A 112 -4.94 -17.37 2.38
CA ARG A 112 -4.08 -18.08 3.34
C ARG A 112 -4.23 -17.50 4.74
N LEU A 113 -4.24 -16.16 4.89
CA LEU A 113 -4.48 -15.51 6.18
C LEU A 113 -5.83 -15.91 6.77
N GLY A 114 -6.88 -15.93 5.96
CA GLY A 114 -8.22 -16.37 6.39
C GLY A 114 -8.27 -17.79 6.95
N LYS A 115 -7.41 -18.68 6.41
CA LYS A 115 -7.30 -20.09 6.85
C LYS A 115 -6.28 -20.33 7.97
N SER A 116 -5.48 -19.33 8.32
CA SER A 116 -4.44 -19.44 9.36
C SER A 116 -4.99 -19.23 10.77
N ASP A 117 -4.18 -19.55 11.77
CA ASP A 117 -4.46 -19.26 13.18
C ASP A 117 -3.89 -17.91 13.66
N GLU A 118 -3.34 -17.11 12.75
CA GLU A 118 -2.77 -15.81 13.10
C GLU A 118 -3.88 -14.80 13.43
N ARG A 119 -3.85 -14.25 14.64
CA ARG A 119 -4.87 -13.31 15.15
C ARG A 119 -4.41 -11.85 15.08
N PHE A 120 -3.10 -11.61 15.12
CA PHE A 120 -2.54 -10.28 15.09
C PHE A 120 -2.40 -9.77 13.66
N PRO A 121 -2.27 -8.45 13.45
CA PRO A 121 -2.10 -7.89 12.12
C PRO A 121 -0.96 -8.54 11.33
N VAL A 122 -1.19 -8.72 10.02
CA VAL A 122 -0.19 -9.22 9.06
C VAL A 122 -0.09 -8.25 7.89
N ASN A 123 1.12 -7.81 7.58
CA ASN A 123 1.40 -7.03 6.38
C ASN A 123 1.33 -7.92 5.14
N LEU A 124 0.57 -7.50 4.15
CA LEU A 124 0.57 -8.10 2.81
C LEU A 124 0.94 -7.06 1.75
N GLY A 125 1.97 -7.37 0.98
CA GLY A 125 2.50 -6.49 -0.05
C GLY A 125 3.78 -7.04 -0.66
N ASN A 126 4.30 -6.34 -1.66
CA ASN A 126 5.59 -6.63 -2.26
C ASN A 126 6.69 -5.87 -1.48
N PRO A 127 7.78 -6.51 -1.03
CA PRO A 127 8.88 -5.84 -0.34
C PRO A 127 9.82 -5.06 -1.28
N VAL A 128 9.67 -5.21 -2.60
CA VAL A 128 10.50 -4.47 -3.56
C VAL A 128 10.01 -3.03 -3.69
N GLU A 129 10.87 -2.10 -3.34
CA GLU A 129 10.59 -0.67 -3.34
C GLU A 129 11.08 -0.01 -4.63
N LEU A 130 10.29 0.92 -5.17
CA LEU A 130 10.61 1.68 -6.37
C LEU A 130 10.39 3.17 -6.12
N LYS A 131 11.29 4.03 -6.65
CA LYS A 131 11.03 5.46 -6.73
C LYS A 131 9.90 5.73 -7.72
N ILE A 132 9.09 6.73 -7.43
CA ILE A 132 8.00 7.12 -8.34
C ILE A 132 8.52 7.58 -9.71
N SER A 133 9.68 8.24 -9.76
CA SER A 133 10.35 8.59 -11.02
C SER A 133 10.73 7.34 -11.84
N GLU A 134 11.36 6.35 -11.22
CA GLU A 134 11.73 5.09 -11.86
C GLU A 134 10.50 4.32 -12.35
N PHE A 135 9.41 4.38 -11.58
CA PHE A 135 8.15 3.75 -11.96
C PHE A 135 7.54 4.42 -13.20
N ALA A 136 7.56 5.76 -13.29
CA ALA A 136 7.10 6.50 -14.47
C ALA A 136 7.90 6.10 -15.72
N GLU A 137 9.23 6.04 -15.64
CA GLU A 137 10.10 5.60 -16.72
C GLU A 137 9.83 4.15 -17.15
N ARG A 138 9.56 3.25 -16.19
CA ARG A 138 9.17 1.87 -16.50
C ARG A 138 7.86 1.82 -17.27
N ILE A 139 6.85 2.60 -16.88
CA ILE A 139 5.58 2.70 -17.60
C ILE A 139 5.79 3.23 -19.04
N GLN A 140 6.55 4.31 -19.21
CA GLN A 140 6.87 4.83 -20.55
C GLN A 140 7.47 3.73 -21.44
N ARG A 141 8.47 3.01 -20.93
CA ARG A 141 9.18 1.95 -21.65
C ARG A 141 8.28 0.77 -22.00
N LEU A 142 7.49 0.29 -21.04
CA LEU A 142 6.59 -0.85 -21.22
C LEU A 142 5.46 -0.53 -22.22
N MET A 143 5.01 0.72 -22.28
CA MET A 143 3.93 1.14 -23.14
C MET A 143 4.40 1.72 -24.47
N GLY A 144 5.72 1.84 -24.69
CA GLY A 144 6.28 2.38 -25.93
C GLY A 144 5.83 3.82 -26.20
N THR A 145 5.60 4.62 -25.14
CA THR A 145 5.10 6.00 -25.28
C THR A 145 6.21 7.04 -25.03
N ASN A 146 6.10 8.16 -25.71
CA ASN A 146 6.94 9.35 -25.51
C ASN A 146 6.23 10.42 -24.64
N SER A 147 5.20 10.04 -23.89
CA SER A 147 4.50 10.96 -22.98
C SER A 147 5.50 11.66 -22.05
N PRO A 148 5.57 13.01 -22.03
CA PRO A 148 6.54 13.72 -21.21
C PRO A 148 6.23 13.53 -19.72
N ILE A 149 7.25 13.59 -18.86
CA ILE A 149 7.07 13.63 -17.40
C ILE A 149 6.88 15.08 -16.98
N SER A 150 5.82 15.34 -16.20
CA SER A 150 5.54 16.64 -15.59
C SER A 150 5.54 16.55 -14.06
N TYR A 151 6.02 17.59 -13.40
CA TYR A 151 6.11 17.64 -11.93
C TYR A 151 5.10 18.61 -11.36
N LYS A 152 4.42 18.22 -10.28
CA LYS A 152 3.48 19.07 -9.52
C LYS A 152 3.86 19.10 -8.04
N PRO A 153 3.41 20.11 -7.28
CA PRO A 153 3.64 20.15 -5.83
C PRO A 153 3.17 18.88 -5.15
N LEU A 154 3.95 18.40 -4.17
CA LEU A 154 3.57 17.24 -3.36
C LEU A 154 2.37 17.60 -2.48
N PRO A 155 1.31 16.76 -2.42
CA PRO A 155 0.24 16.93 -1.45
C PRO A 155 0.76 16.89 -0.01
N SER A 156 0.09 17.64 0.88
CA SER A 156 0.38 17.57 2.32
C SER A 156 0.12 16.16 2.87
N ASP A 157 0.93 15.74 3.83
CA ASP A 157 0.86 14.44 4.51
C ASP A 157 1.02 13.21 3.59
N ASP A 158 1.57 13.38 2.37
CA ASP A 158 1.90 12.22 1.54
C ASP A 158 3.15 11.53 2.08
N PRO A 159 3.10 10.23 2.45
CA PRO A 159 4.23 9.53 3.04
C PRO A 159 5.45 9.53 2.10
N LYS A 160 6.65 9.75 2.65
CA LYS A 160 7.90 9.80 1.87
C LYS A 160 8.33 8.42 1.40
N GLN A 161 8.11 7.39 2.24
CA GLN A 161 8.51 6.02 1.96
C GLN A 161 7.46 5.04 2.51
N ARG A 162 7.28 3.91 1.81
CA ARG A 162 6.34 2.87 2.25
C ARG A 162 6.74 1.52 1.70
N GLN A 163 7.22 0.64 2.59
CA GLN A 163 7.68 -0.70 2.26
C GLN A 163 7.23 -1.67 3.37
N PRO A 164 6.51 -2.76 3.05
CA PRO A 164 6.16 -3.73 4.07
C PRO A 164 7.39 -4.53 4.54
N ASP A 165 7.54 -4.71 5.83
CA ASP A 165 8.24 -5.88 6.33
C ASP A 165 7.25 -7.06 6.24
N ILE A 166 7.58 -8.05 5.40
CA ILE A 166 6.76 -9.25 5.18
C ILE A 166 7.30 -10.48 5.90
N SER A 167 8.27 -10.31 6.79
CA SER A 167 8.93 -11.42 7.53
C SER A 167 7.90 -12.25 8.31
N LYS A 168 6.90 -11.60 8.89
CA LYS A 168 5.80 -12.29 9.58
C LYS A 168 4.97 -13.12 8.60
N ALA A 169 4.53 -12.54 7.48
CA ALA A 169 3.75 -13.25 6.47
C ALA A 169 4.51 -14.47 5.92
N ALA A 170 5.81 -14.33 5.67
CA ALA A 170 6.66 -15.43 5.23
C ALA A 170 6.77 -16.55 6.30
N ARG A 171 7.00 -16.19 7.57
CA ARG A 171 7.13 -17.15 8.68
C ARG A 171 5.86 -17.97 8.90
N VAL A 172 4.69 -17.34 8.79
CA VAL A 172 3.39 -18.02 8.97
C VAL A 172 2.80 -18.56 7.66
N GLN A 173 3.60 -18.58 6.58
CA GLN A 173 3.26 -19.10 5.25
C GLN A 173 2.02 -18.45 4.61
N ILE A 174 1.73 -17.20 4.97
CA ILE A 174 0.56 -16.47 4.48
C ILE A 174 0.84 -15.78 3.14
N GLY A 175 2.07 -15.45 2.82
CA GLY A 175 2.43 -14.83 1.54
C GLY A 175 3.85 -15.19 1.12
N ARG A 176 4.01 -15.64 -0.13
CA ARG A 176 5.25 -15.46 -0.88
C ARG A 176 4.97 -14.29 -1.83
N ALA A 177 5.60 -13.13 -1.59
CA ALA A 177 5.78 -12.21 -2.68
C ALA A 177 6.63 -12.94 -3.72
N HIS A 178 6.04 -13.32 -4.84
CA HIS A 178 6.85 -13.74 -5.97
C HIS A 178 7.55 -12.48 -6.50
N VAL A 179 8.87 -12.48 -6.38
CA VAL A 179 9.76 -11.51 -7.00
C VAL A 179 9.77 -11.75 -8.49
#